data_45f31e66cc07552946248f87010a7ae6
#
_entry.id   45f31e66cc07552946248f87010a7ae6
#
_cell.length_a   1.000
_cell.length_b   1.000
_cell.length_c   1.000
_cell.angle_alpha   90.00
_cell.angle_beta   90.00
_cell.angle_gamma   90.00
#
_symmetry.space_group_name_H-M   'P 1'
#
loop_
_entity.id
_entity.type
_entity.pdbx_description
1 polymer ?
#
loop_
_entity_poly.entity_id
_entity_poly.type
_entity_poly.pdbx_seq_one_letter_code
_entity_poly.pdbx_strand_id
1 'polypeptide(L)'
;MATATALVARLDNREPEYRVQPHNIEAEQALLGAILVNNDAFYRVSDFLQPDHFFEPVHTRVYELVSSMIRAGKIATPITLKTFVNDIDLGEITPSQYLARLAAEATTVINAADYGRTIYDLAVRRQLIGVGEDLVNVAYDAPVEMAPREQIEDAERRLYELAEKGRYEGGFQKFDGALRLAIDMAASAYQRAGGLSGISTGLRDVDQRMGGLQRSDLLVLAGRPAMGKTSLATNIAFNIAKAWRGERQEDGSIKSVDGGIVGFFSLEMSADQLATRIVAEQSSISSYKIRQGRITEGDFARLTDVAAQIEKLPLYIDQTGGISIAQLMARARRLKRQKGLDVLFIDYLQLLSGSSKNSQNRVQELTEITTSLKALAKELNVPIIALSQLSRQVENRDDKRPQLSDLRESGSIEQDADVVMFVYREEYYLKGKEPRPGTEEHNKWQIEMEAMHGVAELIIGKQRHGPTGAVALQFDADVTRFSDRADELRLPDRE
;
A
#
# COMPACT_ATOMS: atom_id res chain seq x y z
N MET A 1 57.31 -13.04 -10.71
CA MET A 1 56.38 -11.95 -11.00
C MET A 1 56.10 -11.84 -12.51
N ALA A 2 55.54 -12.87 -13.13
CA ALA A 2 55.29 -12.87 -14.59
C ALA A 2 54.08 -13.73 -14.99
N THR A 3 53.06 -13.86 -14.14
CA THR A 3 51.88 -14.71 -14.42
C THR A 3 50.52 -14.01 -14.22
N ALA A 4 50.49 -12.74 -13.83
CA ALA A 4 49.23 -12.01 -13.61
C ALA A 4 48.78 -11.15 -14.82
N THR A 5 49.68 -10.88 -15.79
CA THR A 5 49.38 -9.96 -16.92
C THR A 5 48.82 -10.70 -18.16
N ALA A 6 48.86 -12.02 -18.17
CA ALA A 6 48.40 -12.81 -19.33
C ALA A 6 46.89 -13.20 -19.28
N LEU A 7 46.21 -12.97 -18.18
CA LEU A 7 44.80 -13.35 -18.05
C LEU A 7 43.83 -12.20 -18.42
N VAL A 8 44.29 -10.96 -18.46
CA VAL A 8 43.45 -9.78 -18.78
C VAL A 8 43.34 -9.56 -20.30
N ALA A 9 44.26 -10.10 -21.10
CA ALA A 9 44.30 -9.88 -22.56
C ALA A 9 43.41 -10.82 -23.39
N ARG A 10 42.53 -11.64 -22.75
CA ARG A 10 41.66 -12.59 -23.48
C ARG A 10 40.18 -12.26 -23.45
N LEU A 11 39.80 -11.09 -22.96
CA LEU A 11 38.37 -10.70 -22.84
C LEU A 11 37.92 -9.63 -23.84
N ASP A 12 38.76 -9.16 -24.76
CA ASP A 12 38.45 -8.05 -25.63
C ASP A 12 38.75 -8.31 -27.10
N ASN A 13 38.05 -9.27 -27.69
CA ASN A 13 37.93 -9.36 -29.15
C ASN A 13 36.58 -10.01 -29.52
N ARG A 14 35.47 -9.47 -28.97
CA ARG A 14 34.17 -9.61 -29.61
C ARG A 14 33.93 -8.29 -30.34
N GLU A 15 33.90 -8.37 -31.67
CA GLU A 15 33.31 -7.31 -32.48
C GLU A 15 31.96 -6.95 -31.86
N PRO A 16 31.56 -5.65 -31.84
CA PRO A 16 30.24 -5.27 -31.32
C PRO A 16 29.19 -5.98 -32.17
N GLU A 17 28.71 -7.14 -31.73
CA GLU A 17 27.49 -7.72 -32.27
C GLU A 17 26.39 -6.66 -32.06
N TYR A 18 25.93 -6.06 -33.16
CA TYR A 18 24.77 -5.19 -33.16
C TYR A 18 23.58 -5.98 -32.57
N ARG A 19 23.27 -5.74 -31.34
CA ARG A 19 22.14 -6.40 -30.65
C ARG A 19 20.86 -5.91 -31.29
N VAL A 20 20.21 -6.75 -32.07
CA VAL A 20 18.88 -6.46 -32.63
C VAL A 20 17.88 -6.47 -31.48
N GLN A 21 16.97 -5.49 -31.46
CA GLN A 21 15.89 -5.44 -30.45
C GLN A 21 15.02 -6.69 -30.55
N PRO A 22 14.58 -7.26 -29.42
CA PRO A 22 13.78 -8.49 -29.40
C PRO A 22 12.43 -8.27 -30.09
N HIS A 23 12.15 -9.09 -31.11
CA HIS A 23 10.91 -9.07 -31.91
C HIS A 23 10.58 -10.46 -32.47
N ASN A 24 9.35 -10.65 -32.91
CA ASN A 24 8.88 -11.83 -33.62
C ASN A 24 7.84 -11.42 -34.67
N ILE A 25 8.31 -11.15 -35.87
CA ILE A 25 7.49 -10.70 -36.99
C ILE A 25 6.43 -11.73 -37.38
N GLU A 26 6.76 -13.02 -37.30
CA GLU A 26 5.85 -14.11 -37.64
C GLU A 26 4.66 -14.15 -36.66
N ALA A 27 4.90 -13.94 -35.34
CA ALA A 27 3.84 -13.87 -34.35
C ALA A 27 2.93 -12.64 -34.58
N GLU A 28 3.50 -11.50 -34.98
CA GLU A 28 2.74 -10.29 -35.30
C GLU A 28 1.85 -10.52 -36.51
N GLN A 29 2.40 -11.10 -37.59
CA GLN A 29 1.66 -11.42 -38.82
C GLN A 29 0.54 -12.42 -38.55
N ALA A 30 0.83 -13.49 -37.79
CA ALA A 30 -0.13 -14.53 -37.44
C ALA A 30 -1.30 -13.98 -36.63
N LEU A 31 -1.02 -13.08 -35.64
CA LEU A 31 -2.07 -12.44 -34.86
C LEU A 31 -2.94 -11.52 -35.70
N LEU A 32 -2.33 -10.63 -36.49
CA LEU A 32 -3.06 -9.71 -37.37
C LEU A 32 -3.90 -10.46 -38.40
N GLY A 33 -3.34 -11.51 -39.00
CA GLY A 33 -4.06 -12.38 -39.91
C GLY A 33 -5.25 -13.05 -39.24
N ALA A 34 -5.11 -13.59 -38.03
CA ALA A 34 -6.19 -14.19 -37.29
C ALA A 34 -7.32 -13.20 -36.98
N ILE A 35 -6.98 -11.94 -36.61
CA ILE A 35 -7.98 -10.89 -36.36
C ILE A 35 -8.71 -10.48 -37.64
N LEU A 36 -8.00 -10.37 -38.77
CA LEU A 36 -8.58 -10.00 -40.06
C LEU A 36 -9.53 -11.05 -40.64
N VAL A 37 -9.33 -12.32 -40.29
CA VAL A 37 -10.21 -13.44 -40.66
C VAL A 37 -11.38 -13.55 -39.70
N ASN A 38 -11.16 -13.39 -38.40
CA ASN A 38 -12.20 -13.44 -37.37
C ASN A 38 -11.92 -12.38 -36.28
N ASN A 39 -12.76 -11.36 -36.24
CA ASN A 39 -12.61 -10.24 -35.28
C ASN A 39 -12.72 -10.68 -33.79
N ASP A 40 -13.29 -11.85 -33.46
CA ASP A 40 -13.33 -12.38 -32.10
C ASP A 40 -11.92 -12.64 -31.53
N ALA A 41 -10.93 -12.86 -32.40
CA ALA A 41 -9.53 -12.97 -31.98
C ALA A 41 -9.00 -11.68 -31.33
N PHE A 42 -9.52 -10.50 -31.68
CA PHE A 42 -9.18 -9.21 -31.08
C PHE A 42 -9.52 -9.19 -29.59
N TYR A 43 -10.70 -9.66 -29.20
CA TYR A 43 -11.14 -9.64 -27.80
C TYR A 43 -10.32 -10.56 -26.88
N ARG A 44 -9.53 -11.48 -27.45
CA ARG A 44 -8.62 -12.33 -26.66
C ARG A 44 -7.31 -11.63 -26.27
N VAL A 45 -6.99 -10.52 -26.94
CA VAL A 45 -5.72 -9.80 -26.76
C VAL A 45 -5.91 -8.32 -26.42
N SER A 46 -7.10 -7.77 -26.63
CA SER A 46 -7.39 -6.34 -26.47
C SER A 46 -7.21 -5.80 -25.06
N ASP A 47 -7.22 -6.67 -24.05
CA ASP A 47 -7.07 -6.30 -22.64
C ASP A 47 -5.62 -5.96 -22.28
N PHE A 48 -4.65 -6.55 -22.96
CA PHE A 48 -3.22 -6.37 -22.64
C PHE A 48 -2.35 -5.88 -23.79
N LEU A 49 -2.79 -6.08 -25.05
CA LEU A 49 -2.02 -5.71 -26.23
C LEU A 49 -2.42 -4.32 -26.73
N GLN A 50 -1.42 -3.46 -26.93
CA GLN A 50 -1.58 -2.11 -27.45
C GLN A 50 -0.82 -1.97 -28.80
N PRO A 51 -1.15 -0.97 -29.65
CA PRO A 51 -0.47 -0.76 -30.94
C PRO A 51 1.05 -0.60 -30.82
N ASP A 52 1.53 0.08 -29.76
CA ASP A 52 2.96 0.32 -29.50
C ASP A 52 3.74 -0.94 -29.07
N HIS A 53 3.06 -2.06 -28.85
CA HIS A 53 3.69 -3.34 -28.56
C HIS A 53 4.18 -4.06 -29.83
N PHE A 54 3.75 -3.64 -31.00
CA PHE A 54 4.25 -4.20 -32.25
C PHE A 54 5.63 -3.62 -32.61
N PHE A 55 6.49 -4.45 -33.17
CA PHE A 55 7.83 -4.03 -33.58
C PHE A 55 7.81 -3.37 -34.96
N GLU A 56 7.07 -3.97 -35.90
CA GLU A 56 6.95 -3.44 -37.25
C GLU A 56 5.97 -2.25 -37.29
N PRO A 57 6.37 -1.08 -37.80
CA PRO A 57 5.51 0.10 -37.87
C PRO A 57 4.22 -0.15 -38.65
N VAL A 58 4.27 -0.98 -39.69
CA VAL A 58 3.07 -1.35 -40.45
C VAL A 58 2.10 -2.17 -39.61
N HIS A 59 2.58 -3.08 -38.77
CA HIS A 59 1.75 -3.89 -37.89
C HIS A 59 1.13 -3.02 -36.79
N THR A 60 1.89 -2.08 -36.21
CA THR A 60 1.38 -1.05 -35.30
C THR A 60 0.18 -0.34 -35.91
N ARG A 61 0.33 0.15 -37.12
CA ARG A 61 -0.73 0.91 -37.82
C ARG A 61 -1.94 0.05 -38.19
N VAL A 62 -1.72 -1.17 -38.64
CA VAL A 62 -2.81 -2.13 -38.96
C VAL A 62 -3.56 -2.46 -37.66
N TYR A 63 -2.90 -2.75 -36.56
CA TYR A 63 -3.55 -3.07 -35.30
C TYR A 63 -4.33 -1.88 -34.73
N GLU A 64 -3.80 -0.65 -34.84
CA GLU A 64 -4.49 0.58 -34.44
C GLU A 64 -5.83 0.74 -35.20
N LEU A 65 -5.79 0.59 -36.52
CA LEU A 65 -6.98 0.71 -37.38
C LEU A 65 -8.00 -0.38 -37.07
N VAL A 66 -7.54 -1.63 -36.97
CA VAL A 66 -8.40 -2.77 -36.62
C VAL A 66 -9.06 -2.55 -35.25
N SER A 67 -8.27 -2.14 -34.24
CA SER A 67 -8.77 -1.83 -32.89
C SER A 67 -9.85 -0.74 -32.92
N SER A 68 -9.58 0.35 -33.64
CA SER A 68 -10.52 1.45 -33.78
C SER A 68 -11.85 1.03 -34.46
N MET A 69 -11.77 0.24 -35.53
CA MET A 69 -12.94 -0.25 -36.24
C MET A 69 -13.79 -1.19 -35.40
N ILE A 70 -13.16 -2.19 -34.73
CA ILE A 70 -13.87 -3.18 -33.93
C ILE A 70 -14.52 -2.51 -32.71
N ARG A 71 -13.81 -1.58 -32.03
CA ARG A 71 -14.37 -0.80 -30.90
C ARG A 71 -15.55 0.09 -31.34
N ALA A 72 -15.57 0.55 -32.61
CA ALA A 72 -16.70 1.28 -33.18
C ALA A 72 -17.84 0.36 -33.68
N GLY A 73 -17.78 -0.96 -33.39
CA GLY A 73 -18.77 -1.94 -33.84
C GLY A 73 -18.73 -2.25 -35.35
N LYS A 74 -17.63 -1.91 -36.03
CA LYS A 74 -17.44 -2.20 -37.46
C LYS A 74 -16.60 -3.45 -37.66
N ILE A 75 -16.84 -4.16 -38.76
CA ILE A 75 -16.06 -5.38 -39.08
C ILE A 75 -14.75 -4.95 -39.76
N ALA A 76 -13.62 -5.38 -39.19
CA ALA A 76 -12.28 -5.18 -39.71
C ALA A 76 -11.88 -6.38 -40.61
N THR A 77 -11.79 -6.17 -41.91
CA THR A 77 -11.34 -7.16 -42.90
C THR A 77 -10.32 -6.52 -43.83
N PRO A 78 -9.54 -7.29 -44.60
CA PRO A 78 -8.66 -6.71 -45.62
C PRO A 78 -9.34 -5.74 -46.56
N ILE A 79 -10.62 -5.98 -46.91
CA ILE A 79 -11.41 -5.14 -47.79
C ILE A 79 -11.78 -3.81 -47.11
N THR A 80 -12.25 -3.84 -45.87
CA THR A 80 -12.68 -2.65 -45.13
C THR A 80 -11.51 -1.76 -44.73
N LEU A 81 -10.33 -2.35 -44.43
CA LEU A 81 -9.13 -1.60 -44.10
C LEU A 81 -8.43 -0.97 -45.29
N LYS A 82 -8.63 -1.50 -46.51
CA LYS A 82 -7.96 -1.03 -47.72
C LYS A 82 -8.01 0.49 -47.87
N THR A 83 -9.13 1.11 -47.54
CA THR A 83 -9.35 2.57 -47.70
C THR A 83 -8.49 3.41 -46.72
N PHE A 84 -8.02 2.83 -45.62
CA PHE A 84 -7.33 3.53 -44.52
C PHE A 84 -5.83 3.27 -44.46
N VAL A 85 -5.31 2.38 -45.32
CA VAL A 85 -3.89 1.97 -45.34
C VAL A 85 -3.15 2.41 -46.59
N ASN A 86 -3.76 3.24 -47.47
CA ASN A 86 -3.16 3.65 -48.73
C ASN A 86 -1.86 4.46 -48.57
N ASP A 87 -1.64 5.07 -47.42
CA ASP A 87 -0.48 5.93 -47.13
C ASP A 87 0.75 5.16 -46.63
N ILE A 88 0.67 3.83 -46.52
CA ILE A 88 1.77 2.99 -46.01
C ILE A 88 2.64 2.57 -47.18
N ASP A 89 3.92 2.96 -47.16
CA ASP A 89 4.91 2.51 -48.14
C ASP A 89 5.47 1.14 -47.72
N LEU A 90 5.23 0.13 -48.52
CA LEU A 90 5.71 -1.26 -48.33
C LEU A 90 6.68 -1.70 -49.43
N GLY A 91 7.23 -0.74 -50.17
CA GLY A 91 8.14 -1.02 -51.28
C GLY A 91 7.41 -1.67 -52.48
N GLU A 92 7.77 -2.90 -52.82
CA GLU A 92 7.24 -3.60 -54.00
C GLU A 92 5.81 -4.14 -53.85
N ILE A 93 5.28 -4.22 -52.59
CA ILE A 93 3.96 -4.82 -52.29
C ILE A 93 2.97 -3.73 -51.94
N THR A 94 1.80 -3.73 -52.55
CA THR A 94 0.76 -2.79 -52.18
C THR A 94 0.15 -3.13 -50.81
N PRO A 95 -0.30 -2.13 -50.02
CA PRO A 95 -0.92 -2.39 -48.69
C PRO A 95 -2.09 -3.38 -48.76
N SER A 96 -2.87 -3.34 -49.85
CA SER A 96 -3.98 -4.27 -50.07
C SER A 96 -3.51 -5.71 -50.28
N GLN A 97 -2.41 -5.92 -51.00
CA GLN A 97 -1.80 -7.25 -51.18
C GLN A 97 -1.24 -7.76 -49.87
N TYR A 98 -0.63 -6.88 -49.08
CA TYR A 98 -0.11 -7.24 -47.75
C TYR A 98 -1.22 -7.70 -46.78
N LEU A 99 -2.32 -6.94 -46.70
CA LEU A 99 -3.47 -7.33 -45.87
C LEU A 99 -4.09 -8.67 -46.34
N ALA A 100 -4.19 -8.88 -47.65
CA ALA A 100 -4.68 -10.14 -48.18
C ALA A 100 -3.73 -11.32 -47.86
N ARG A 101 -2.43 -11.09 -47.89
CA ARG A 101 -1.43 -12.08 -47.49
C ARG A 101 -1.54 -12.42 -46.02
N LEU A 102 -1.63 -11.42 -45.12
CA LEU A 102 -1.82 -11.67 -43.68
C LEU A 102 -3.06 -12.52 -43.41
N ALA A 103 -4.16 -12.25 -44.08
CA ALA A 103 -5.40 -13.03 -43.93
C ALA A 103 -5.29 -14.45 -44.54
N ALA A 104 -4.52 -14.63 -45.61
CA ALA A 104 -4.33 -15.92 -46.25
C ALA A 104 -3.37 -16.85 -45.45
N GLU A 105 -2.39 -16.28 -44.76
CA GLU A 105 -1.44 -16.99 -43.91
C GLU A 105 -1.96 -17.18 -42.47
N ALA A 106 -3.21 -16.74 -42.20
CA ALA A 106 -3.80 -16.83 -40.86
C ALA A 106 -3.89 -18.27 -40.39
N THR A 107 -3.22 -18.56 -39.29
CA THR A 107 -3.41 -19.79 -38.52
C THR A 107 -4.63 -19.68 -37.63
N THR A 108 -5.07 -20.78 -37.04
CA THR A 108 -6.32 -20.86 -36.29
C THR A 108 -6.47 -19.78 -35.19
N VAL A 109 -7.65 -19.19 -35.05
CA VAL A 109 -8.05 -18.21 -34.01
C VAL A 109 -7.74 -18.68 -32.58
N ILE A 110 -7.55 -19.98 -32.37
CA ILE A 110 -7.28 -20.61 -31.08
C ILE A 110 -5.99 -20.07 -30.43
N ASN A 111 -4.96 -19.79 -31.23
CA ASN A 111 -3.63 -19.40 -30.77
C ASN A 111 -3.43 -17.87 -30.67
N ALA A 112 -4.46 -17.06 -30.94
CA ALA A 112 -4.34 -15.60 -30.92
C ALA A 112 -3.84 -15.05 -29.58
N ALA A 113 -4.28 -15.63 -28.47
CA ALA A 113 -3.83 -15.23 -27.13
C ALA A 113 -2.33 -15.48 -26.90
N ASP A 114 -1.80 -16.62 -27.41
CA ASP A 114 -0.39 -16.97 -27.24
C ASP A 114 0.51 -16.09 -28.12
N TYR A 115 0.08 -15.78 -29.35
CA TYR A 115 0.78 -14.80 -30.18
C TYR A 115 0.76 -13.41 -29.56
N GLY A 116 -0.40 -12.96 -29.04
CA GLY A 116 -0.52 -11.70 -28.33
C GLY A 116 0.43 -11.62 -27.12
N ARG A 117 0.54 -12.69 -26.31
CA ARG A 117 1.46 -12.75 -25.17
C ARG A 117 2.93 -12.69 -25.61
N THR A 118 3.29 -13.41 -26.68
CA THR A 118 4.65 -13.36 -27.23
C THR A 118 5.02 -11.95 -27.68
N ILE A 119 4.14 -11.26 -28.38
CA ILE A 119 4.34 -9.86 -28.82
C ILE A 119 4.51 -8.95 -27.62
N TYR A 120 3.63 -9.12 -26.62
CA TYR A 120 3.66 -8.34 -25.38
C TYR A 120 4.97 -8.54 -24.59
N ASP A 121 5.40 -9.79 -24.38
CA ASP A 121 6.64 -10.10 -23.67
C ASP A 121 7.88 -9.50 -24.36
N LEU A 122 7.90 -9.54 -25.70
CA LEU A 122 8.97 -8.93 -26.50
C LEU A 122 8.93 -7.39 -26.43
N ALA A 123 7.74 -6.79 -26.39
CA ALA A 123 7.57 -5.35 -26.18
C ALA A 123 8.08 -4.92 -24.81
N VAL A 124 7.74 -5.64 -23.75
CA VAL A 124 8.26 -5.38 -22.39
C VAL A 124 9.78 -5.46 -22.35
N ARG A 125 10.39 -6.43 -23.03
CA ARG A 125 11.87 -6.52 -23.15
C ARG A 125 12.47 -5.32 -23.86
N ARG A 126 11.84 -4.81 -24.94
CA ARG A 126 12.28 -3.58 -25.63
C ARG A 126 12.19 -2.36 -24.71
N GLN A 127 11.10 -2.24 -23.95
CA GLN A 127 10.94 -1.16 -22.96
C GLN A 127 11.99 -1.25 -21.85
N LEU A 128 12.32 -2.44 -21.36
CA LEU A 128 13.41 -2.65 -20.40
C LEU A 128 14.77 -2.21 -20.94
N ILE A 129 15.05 -2.52 -22.22
CA ILE A 129 16.28 -2.08 -22.90
C ILE A 129 16.30 -0.55 -22.95
N GLY A 130 15.20 0.10 -23.38
CA GLY A 130 15.11 1.56 -23.44
C GLY A 130 15.32 2.22 -22.07
N VAL A 131 14.70 1.69 -21.01
CA VAL A 131 14.94 2.20 -19.63
C VAL A 131 16.41 2.06 -19.23
N GLY A 132 17.06 0.95 -19.60
CA GLY A 132 18.48 0.72 -19.33
C GLY A 132 19.39 1.68 -20.10
N GLU A 133 19.15 1.88 -21.39
CA GLU A 133 19.89 2.81 -22.24
C GLU A 133 19.73 4.26 -21.76
N ASP A 134 18.50 4.69 -21.44
CA ASP A 134 18.24 6.02 -20.88
C ASP A 134 18.96 6.23 -19.54
N LEU A 135 18.94 5.20 -18.66
CA LEU A 135 19.64 5.26 -17.38
C LEU A 135 21.14 5.45 -17.55
N VAL A 136 21.75 4.72 -18.48
CA VAL A 136 23.18 4.83 -18.82
C VAL A 136 23.47 6.21 -19.41
N ASN A 137 22.68 6.68 -20.38
CA ASN A 137 22.90 7.96 -21.03
C ASN A 137 22.79 9.13 -20.03
N VAL A 138 21.74 9.13 -19.20
CA VAL A 138 21.58 10.17 -18.15
C VAL A 138 22.67 10.10 -17.10
N ALA A 139 23.25 8.92 -16.82
CA ALA A 139 24.35 8.80 -15.87
C ALA A 139 25.66 9.39 -16.42
N TYR A 140 25.91 9.30 -17.75
CA TYR A 140 27.07 9.92 -18.40
C TYR A 140 26.90 11.43 -18.59
N ASP A 141 25.71 11.89 -18.97
CA ASP A 141 25.41 13.28 -19.33
C ASP A 141 24.38 13.89 -18.36
N ALA A 142 24.57 13.66 -17.05
CA ALA A 142 23.62 14.12 -16.03
C ALA A 142 23.46 15.65 -16.07
N PRO A 143 22.23 16.17 -16.16
CA PRO A 143 21.95 17.59 -15.98
C PRO A 143 22.46 18.06 -14.60
N VAL A 144 23.05 19.26 -14.53
CA VAL A 144 23.61 19.81 -13.28
C VAL A 144 22.60 19.85 -12.13
N GLU A 145 21.32 19.93 -12.46
CA GLU A 145 20.21 19.99 -11.51
C GLU A 145 19.72 18.60 -11.03
N MET A 146 20.14 17.51 -11.67
CA MET A 146 19.69 16.15 -11.36
C MET A 146 20.68 15.44 -10.43
N ALA A 147 20.33 15.31 -9.16
CA ALA A 147 21.13 14.55 -8.20
C ALA A 147 21.11 13.05 -8.52
N PRO A 148 22.19 12.29 -8.26
CA PRO A 148 22.21 10.81 -8.50
C PRO A 148 21.05 10.06 -7.82
N ARG A 149 20.58 10.57 -6.70
CA ARG A 149 19.43 10.04 -5.99
C ARG A 149 18.13 10.19 -6.79
N GLU A 150 17.91 11.34 -7.43
CA GLU A 150 16.73 11.59 -8.27
C GLU A 150 16.75 10.70 -9.50
N GLN A 151 17.93 10.42 -10.08
CA GLN A 151 18.09 9.48 -11.18
C GLN A 151 17.70 8.05 -10.79
N ILE A 152 18.10 7.60 -9.57
CA ILE A 152 17.71 6.28 -9.05
C ILE A 152 16.19 6.23 -8.84
N GLU A 153 15.60 7.26 -8.26
CA GLU A 153 14.15 7.32 -8.01
C GLU A 153 13.35 7.32 -9.35
N ASP A 154 13.83 8.01 -10.39
CA ASP A 154 13.22 7.97 -11.72
C ASP A 154 13.30 6.58 -12.36
N ALA A 155 14.46 5.93 -12.28
CA ALA A 155 14.64 4.57 -12.77
C ALA A 155 13.75 3.56 -12.04
N GLU A 156 13.67 3.64 -10.71
CA GLU A 156 12.78 2.80 -9.91
C GLU A 156 11.30 3.00 -10.32
N ARG A 157 10.88 4.25 -10.54
CA ARG A 157 9.52 4.58 -10.98
C ARG A 157 9.21 3.98 -12.35
N ARG A 158 10.09 4.15 -13.35
CA ARG A 158 9.90 3.61 -14.71
C ARG A 158 9.86 2.09 -14.74
N LEU A 159 10.76 1.43 -14.01
CA LEU A 159 10.76 -0.04 -13.89
C LEU A 159 9.48 -0.53 -13.20
N TYR A 160 8.99 0.21 -12.23
CA TYR A 160 7.73 -0.10 -11.56
C TYR A 160 6.53 0.04 -12.50
N GLU A 161 6.42 1.18 -13.21
CA GLU A 161 5.34 1.41 -14.20
C GLU A 161 5.30 0.29 -15.25
N LEU A 162 6.48 -0.16 -15.69
CA LEU A 162 6.59 -1.27 -16.62
C LEU A 162 6.13 -2.60 -16.01
N ALA A 163 6.48 -2.87 -14.76
CA ALA A 163 6.06 -4.07 -14.03
C ALA A 163 4.54 -4.05 -13.74
N GLU A 164 3.94 -2.89 -13.50
CA GLU A 164 2.49 -2.75 -13.32
C GLU A 164 1.72 -2.96 -14.62
N LYS A 165 2.18 -2.38 -15.72
CA LYS A 165 1.59 -2.63 -17.05
C LYS A 165 1.60 -4.12 -17.40
N GLY A 166 2.57 -4.89 -16.90
CA GLY A 166 2.69 -6.35 -17.08
C GLY A 166 1.75 -7.20 -16.20
N ARG A 167 1.19 -6.62 -15.15
CA ARG A 167 0.24 -7.31 -14.26
C ARG A 167 -1.21 -7.08 -14.65
N TYR A 168 -1.56 -7.30 -15.91
CA TYR A 168 -2.95 -7.33 -16.33
C TYR A 168 -3.63 -8.65 -15.89
N GLU A 169 -3.65 -8.91 -14.57
CA GLU A 169 -4.63 -9.80 -13.93
C GLU A 169 -5.90 -9.04 -13.51
N GLY A 170 -6.07 -7.80 -13.96
CA GLY A 170 -7.19 -6.93 -13.65
C GLY A 170 -8.33 -7.02 -14.67
N GLY A 171 -8.85 -8.22 -14.92
CA GLY A 171 -10.09 -8.43 -15.67
C GLY A 171 -11.25 -8.86 -14.78
N PHE A 172 -12.45 -9.11 -15.36
CA PHE A 172 -13.56 -9.73 -14.66
C PHE A 172 -13.15 -11.10 -14.12
N GLN A 173 -13.14 -11.24 -12.81
CA GLN A 173 -12.97 -12.55 -12.18
C GLN A 173 -14.30 -13.30 -12.21
N LYS A 174 -14.25 -14.62 -12.49
CA LYS A 174 -15.43 -15.46 -12.37
C LYS A 174 -15.91 -15.48 -10.93
N PHE A 175 -17.21 -15.35 -10.72
CA PHE A 175 -17.83 -15.30 -9.39
C PHE A 175 -17.51 -16.52 -8.54
N ASP A 176 -17.33 -17.71 -9.15
CA ASP A 176 -16.97 -18.95 -8.47
C ASP A 176 -15.62 -18.85 -7.71
N GLY A 177 -14.63 -18.19 -8.31
CA GLY A 177 -13.33 -17.93 -7.65
C GLY A 177 -13.47 -17.00 -6.45
N ALA A 178 -14.20 -15.90 -6.61
CA ALA A 178 -14.47 -14.96 -5.54
C ALA A 178 -15.30 -15.61 -4.40
N LEU A 179 -16.27 -16.46 -4.74
CA LEU A 179 -17.10 -17.17 -3.78
C LEU A 179 -16.27 -18.16 -2.94
N ARG A 180 -15.38 -18.93 -3.57
CA ARG A 180 -14.48 -19.85 -2.85
C ARG A 180 -13.63 -19.09 -1.84
N LEU A 181 -13.00 -18.00 -2.26
CA LEU A 181 -12.19 -17.16 -1.38
C LEU A 181 -12.98 -16.62 -0.18
N ALA A 182 -14.23 -16.18 -0.41
CA ALA A 182 -15.11 -15.69 0.66
C ALA A 182 -15.47 -16.80 1.65
N ILE A 183 -15.75 -18.03 1.16
CA ILE A 183 -16.04 -19.20 2.01
C ILE A 183 -14.80 -19.61 2.81
N ASP A 184 -13.61 -19.62 2.19
CA ASP A 184 -12.35 -19.96 2.86
C ASP A 184 -12.03 -18.93 3.97
N MET A 185 -12.28 -17.64 3.73
CA MET A 185 -12.15 -16.60 4.75
C MET A 185 -13.12 -16.83 5.92
N ALA A 186 -14.39 -17.13 5.64
CA ALA A 186 -15.40 -17.42 6.66
C ALA A 186 -15.05 -18.67 7.47
N ALA A 187 -14.61 -19.74 6.80
CA ALA A 187 -14.18 -20.98 7.45
C ALA A 187 -12.96 -20.76 8.35
N SER A 188 -11.98 -19.97 7.87
CA SER A 188 -10.79 -19.61 8.65
C SER A 188 -11.15 -18.78 9.89
N ALA A 189 -12.10 -17.84 9.77
CA ALA A 189 -12.61 -17.08 10.88
C ALA A 189 -13.35 -17.95 11.89
N TYR A 190 -14.18 -18.91 11.43
CA TYR A 190 -14.90 -19.83 12.28
C TYR A 190 -13.99 -20.76 13.07
N GLN A 191 -12.86 -21.18 12.49
CA GLN A 191 -11.90 -22.09 13.13
C GLN A 191 -10.96 -21.40 14.11
N ARG A 192 -10.77 -20.07 14.00
CA ARG A 192 -9.91 -19.31 14.92
C ARG A 192 -10.60 -19.10 16.27
N ALA A 193 -9.87 -19.33 17.35
CA ALA A 193 -10.32 -18.96 18.67
C ALA A 193 -10.58 -17.45 18.73
N GLY A 194 -11.84 -17.05 18.93
CA GLY A 194 -12.26 -15.64 18.93
C GLY A 194 -13.00 -15.18 17.67
N GLY A 195 -13.11 -16.01 16.60
CA GLY A 195 -13.96 -15.71 15.42
C GLY A 195 -13.51 -14.52 14.56
N LEU A 196 -12.22 -14.13 14.60
CA LEU A 196 -11.73 -12.98 13.86
C LEU A 196 -11.39 -13.32 12.41
N SER A 197 -11.98 -12.60 11.47
CA SER A 197 -11.66 -12.69 10.04
C SER A 197 -10.40 -11.90 9.68
N GLY A 198 -10.15 -10.79 10.38
CA GLY A 198 -9.01 -9.90 10.19
C GLY A 198 -7.83 -10.20 11.13
N ILE A 199 -6.81 -9.32 11.09
CA ILE A 199 -5.66 -9.35 11.99
C ILE A 199 -6.08 -8.71 13.32
N SER A 200 -5.83 -9.40 14.44
CA SER A 200 -6.14 -8.88 15.78
C SER A 200 -5.34 -7.62 16.09
N THR A 201 -5.98 -6.62 16.66
CA THR A 201 -5.34 -5.40 17.20
C THR A 201 -4.67 -5.65 18.54
N GLY A 202 -4.99 -6.76 19.20
CA GLY A 202 -4.60 -7.07 20.57
C GLY A 202 -5.45 -6.34 21.63
N LEU A 203 -6.50 -5.61 21.20
CA LEU A 203 -7.51 -5.00 22.04
C LEU A 203 -8.84 -5.73 21.76
N ARG A 204 -9.25 -6.55 22.73
CA ARG A 204 -10.35 -7.51 22.58
C ARG A 204 -11.67 -6.84 22.18
N ASP A 205 -12.03 -5.76 22.85
CA ASP A 205 -13.30 -5.08 22.62
C ASP A 205 -13.32 -4.34 21.27
N VAL A 206 -12.16 -3.87 20.79
CA VAL A 206 -11.98 -3.31 19.45
C VAL A 206 -12.11 -4.43 18.41
N ASP A 207 -11.44 -5.57 18.62
CA ASP A 207 -11.48 -6.70 17.74
C ASP A 207 -12.89 -7.29 17.63
N GLN A 208 -13.61 -7.41 18.73
CA GLN A 208 -15.00 -7.87 18.74
C GLN A 208 -15.92 -6.94 17.93
N ARG A 209 -15.65 -5.63 17.95
CA ARG A 209 -16.44 -4.63 17.21
C ARG A 209 -16.13 -4.60 15.72
N MET A 210 -14.85 -4.75 15.38
CA MET A 210 -14.35 -4.60 14.01
C MET A 210 -14.16 -5.92 13.25
N GLY A 211 -14.11 -7.05 13.95
CA GLY A 211 -13.71 -8.32 13.35
C GLY A 211 -12.21 -8.42 13.05
N GLY A 212 -11.39 -7.55 13.68
CA GLY A 212 -9.98 -7.35 13.38
C GLY A 212 -9.73 -6.44 12.17
N LEU A 213 -8.46 -6.24 11.82
CA LEU A 213 -8.03 -5.42 10.67
C LEU A 213 -8.18 -6.24 9.39
N GLN A 214 -9.07 -5.80 8.49
CA GLN A 214 -9.35 -6.53 7.25
C GLN A 214 -8.30 -6.21 6.18
N ARG A 215 -7.89 -7.23 5.42
CA ARG A 215 -6.96 -7.04 4.29
C ARG A 215 -7.58 -6.12 3.24
N SER A 216 -6.74 -5.35 2.57
CA SER A 216 -7.13 -4.36 1.54
C SER A 216 -7.93 -3.16 2.06
N ASP A 217 -8.12 -3.01 3.37
CA ASP A 217 -8.80 -1.86 3.94
C ASP A 217 -7.84 -0.70 4.24
N LEU A 218 -8.35 0.51 4.00
CA LEU A 218 -7.76 1.76 4.47
C LEU A 218 -8.51 2.18 5.74
N LEU A 219 -7.81 2.16 6.87
CA LEU A 219 -8.33 2.60 8.15
C LEU A 219 -7.72 3.96 8.50
N VAL A 220 -8.52 4.88 8.98
CA VAL A 220 -8.06 6.19 9.44
C VAL A 220 -8.25 6.32 10.94
N LEU A 221 -7.16 6.57 11.67
CA LEU A 221 -7.16 6.84 13.11
C LEU A 221 -6.94 8.33 13.34
N ALA A 222 -8.00 9.06 13.69
CA ALA A 222 -7.97 10.49 13.84
C ALA A 222 -8.13 10.94 15.31
N GLY A 223 -7.72 12.16 15.59
CA GLY A 223 -7.92 12.77 16.91
C GLY A 223 -7.14 14.07 17.04
N ARG A 224 -7.46 14.84 18.06
CA ARG A 224 -6.73 16.08 18.40
C ARG A 224 -5.32 15.75 18.93
N PRO A 225 -4.38 16.70 18.90
CA PRO A 225 -3.10 16.54 19.59
C PRO A 225 -3.27 16.12 21.06
N ALA A 226 -2.34 15.34 21.58
CA ALA A 226 -2.31 14.81 22.95
C ALA A 226 -3.44 13.81 23.33
N MET A 227 -4.33 13.43 22.41
CA MET A 227 -5.34 12.38 22.66
C MET A 227 -4.76 10.96 22.69
N GLY A 228 -3.52 10.76 22.19
CA GLY A 228 -2.85 9.46 22.21
C GLY A 228 -2.94 8.66 20.91
N LYS A 229 -3.20 9.27 19.74
CA LYS A 229 -3.25 8.60 18.44
C LYS A 229 -2.02 7.73 18.16
N THR A 230 -0.84 8.35 18.21
CA THR A 230 0.44 7.65 17.99
C THR A 230 0.65 6.53 19.01
N SER A 231 0.22 6.74 20.28
CA SER A 231 0.32 5.72 21.33
C SER A 231 -0.56 4.52 21.00
N LEU A 232 -1.84 4.74 20.63
CA LEU A 232 -2.74 3.66 20.26
C LEU A 232 -2.23 2.92 19.01
N ALA A 233 -1.79 3.64 17.98
CA ALA A 233 -1.22 3.03 16.78
C ALA A 233 0.03 2.18 17.10
N THR A 234 0.92 2.69 17.97
CA THR A 234 2.12 1.97 18.42
C THR A 234 1.76 0.72 19.22
N ASN A 235 0.77 0.82 20.14
CA ASN A 235 0.31 -0.34 20.93
C ASN A 235 -0.25 -1.43 20.00
N ILE A 236 -1.11 -1.07 19.02
CA ILE A 236 -1.65 -2.03 18.05
C ILE A 236 -0.54 -2.63 17.20
N ALA A 237 0.37 -1.81 16.67
CA ALA A 237 1.50 -2.25 15.86
C ALA A 237 2.40 -3.25 16.62
N PHE A 238 2.69 -2.95 17.87
CA PHE A 238 3.45 -3.81 18.75
C PHE A 238 2.73 -5.13 19.06
N ASN A 239 1.44 -5.08 19.41
CA ASN A 239 0.63 -6.26 19.69
C ASN A 239 0.61 -7.21 18.49
N ILE A 240 0.43 -6.69 17.27
CA ILE A 240 0.45 -7.47 16.02
C ILE A 240 1.81 -8.13 15.82
N ALA A 241 2.90 -7.37 15.97
CA ALA A 241 4.26 -7.90 15.81
C ALA A 241 4.61 -8.94 16.88
N LYS A 242 4.17 -8.74 18.12
CA LYS A 242 4.38 -9.67 19.25
C LYS A 242 3.61 -10.98 19.07
N ALA A 243 2.41 -10.92 18.53
CA ALA A 243 1.60 -12.11 18.26
C ALA A 243 2.05 -12.88 17.02
N TRP A 244 3.01 -12.35 16.24
CA TRP A 244 3.40 -12.94 14.97
C TRP A 244 3.92 -14.37 15.11
N ARG A 245 3.32 -15.25 14.33
CA ARG A 245 3.75 -16.64 14.12
C ARG A 245 3.73 -16.94 12.63
N GLY A 246 4.88 -17.29 12.07
CA GLY A 246 5.06 -17.61 10.68
C GLY A 246 5.24 -19.11 10.45
N GLU A 247 4.54 -19.66 9.47
CA GLU A 247 4.72 -21.04 8.99
C GLU A 247 5.40 -21.03 7.63
N ARG A 248 6.41 -21.88 7.47
CA ARG A 248 7.13 -22.03 6.21
C ARG A 248 6.31 -22.87 5.26
N GLN A 249 6.01 -22.32 4.08
CA GLN A 249 5.30 -23.00 3.01
C GLN A 249 6.25 -23.88 2.18
N GLU A 250 5.69 -24.76 1.36
CA GLU A 250 6.46 -25.67 0.48
C GLU A 250 7.34 -24.92 -0.52
N ASP A 251 6.94 -23.73 -0.96
CA ASP A 251 7.69 -22.85 -1.86
C ASP A 251 8.80 -22.07 -1.16
N GLY A 252 9.00 -22.28 0.16
CA GLY A 252 10.00 -21.61 0.98
C GLY A 252 9.56 -20.23 1.49
N SER A 253 8.39 -19.73 1.11
CA SER A 253 7.80 -18.50 1.65
C SER A 253 7.33 -18.68 3.09
N ILE A 254 7.20 -17.57 3.84
CA ILE A 254 6.67 -17.59 5.21
C ILE A 254 5.28 -16.97 5.18
N LYS A 255 4.27 -17.73 5.59
CA LYS A 255 2.90 -17.27 5.75
C LYS A 255 2.64 -16.94 7.21
N SER A 256 2.15 -15.75 7.49
CA SER A 256 1.70 -15.36 8.83
C SER A 256 0.40 -16.08 9.17
N VAL A 257 0.41 -16.85 10.27
CA VAL A 257 -0.74 -17.60 10.79
C VAL A 257 -1.46 -16.79 11.87
N ASP A 258 -0.68 -16.06 12.68
CA ASP A 258 -1.18 -15.20 13.74
C ASP A 258 -0.33 -13.93 13.81
N GLY A 259 -0.92 -12.81 14.26
CA GLY A 259 -0.26 -11.53 14.21
C GLY A 259 0.15 -11.12 12.81
N GLY A 260 1.30 -10.44 12.67
CA GLY A 260 1.77 -10.01 11.36
C GLY A 260 3.11 -9.29 11.37
N ILE A 261 3.71 -9.20 10.19
CA ILE A 261 4.87 -8.36 9.91
C ILE A 261 4.38 -6.93 9.72
N VAL A 262 4.91 -6.01 10.51
CA VAL A 262 4.44 -4.62 10.61
C VAL A 262 5.44 -3.67 9.99
N GLY A 263 4.98 -2.82 9.07
CA GLY A 263 5.69 -1.63 8.62
C GLY A 263 5.12 -0.38 9.29
N PHE A 264 5.98 0.51 9.78
CA PHE A 264 5.56 1.75 10.43
C PHE A 264 6.33 2.94 9.86
N PHE A 265 5.65 3.81 9.11
CA PHE A 265 6.19 5.10 8.69
C PHE A 265 5.94 6.13 9.80
N SER A 266 7.02 6.49 10.51
CA SER A 266 7.01 7.49 11.58
C SER A 266 7.52 8.81 11.04
N LEU A 267 6.63 9.64 10.51
CA LEU A 267 7.00 10.90 9.83
C LEU A 267 7.17 12.06 10.81
N GLU A 268 6.63 11.94 12.02
CA GLU A 268 6.70 12.96 13.08
C GLU A 268 7.80 12.63 14.11
N MET A 269 7.94 11.35 14.46
CA MET A 269 8.85 10.91 15.51
C MET A 269 10.03 10.12 14.94
N SER A 270 11.20 10.23 15.56
CA SER A 270 12.33 9.36 15.23
C SER A 270 12.12 7.91 15.70
N ALA A 271 12.84 6.97 15.09
CA ALA A 271 12.72 5.54 15.42
C ALA A 271 13.11 5.24 16.87
N ASP A 272 14.11 5.96 17.40
CA ASP A 272 14.54 5.82 18.82
C ASP A 272 13.45 6.31 19.78
N GLN A 273 12.71 7.39 19.44
CA GLN A 273 11.59 7.87 20.25
C GLN A 273 10.44 6.86 20.26
N LEU A 274 10.13 6.25 19.11
CA LEU A 274 9.11 5.21 19.01
C LEU A 274 9.53 3.95 19.80
N ALA A 275 10.78 3.52 19.64
CA ALA A 275 11.34 2.39 20.38
C ALA A 275 11.32 2.65 21.90
N THR A 276 11.73 3.86 22.34
CA THR A 276 11.67 4.25 23.76
C THR A 276 10.25 4.14 24.31
N ARG A 277 9.25 4.54 23.53
CA ARG A 277 7.84 4.42 23.93
C ARG A 277 7.40 2.96 24.10
N ILE A 278 7.78 2.09 23.16
CA ILE A 278 7.48 0.65 23.22
C ILE A 278 8.16 0.02 24.45
N VAL A 279 9.44 0.30 24.67
CA VAL A 279 10.17 -0.25 25.82
C VAL A 279 9.60 0.27 27.15
N ALA A 280 9.24 1.55 27.23
CA ALA A 280 8.60 2.14 28.40
C ALA A 280 7.27 1.46 28.74
N GLU A 281 6.45 1.22 27.72
CA GLU A 281 5.18 0.51 27.85
C GLU A 281 5.38 -0.93 28.36
N GLN A 282 6.29 -1.69 27.73
CA GLN A 282 6.49 -3.10 28.06
C GLN A 282 7.20 -3.31 29.41
N SER A 283 8.08 -2.39 29.80
CA SER A 283 8.75 -2.43 31.11
C SER A 283 7.94 -1.83 32.25
N SER A 284 6.82 -1.16 31.93
CA SER A 284 6.03 -0.34 32.86
C SER A 284 6.86 0.74 33.57
N ILE A 285 7.83 1.32 32.84
CA ILE A 285 8.66 2.42 33.30
C ILE A 285 8.32 3.67 32.50
N SER A 286 7.98 4.78 33.18
CA SER A 286 7.60 6.03 32.50
C SER A 286 8.66 6.48 31.48
N SER A 287 8.24 6.74 30.24
CA SER A 287 9.11 7.26 29.17
C SER A 287 9.76 8.60 29.55
N TYR A 288 9.09 9.40 30.40
CA TYR A 288 9.63 10.63 30.96
C TYR A 288 10.81 10.37 31.88
N LYS A 289 10.72 9.36 32.78
CA LYS A 289 11.84 8.95 33.67
C LYS A 289 13.02 8.44 32.86
N ILE A 290 12.77 7.63 31.84
CA ILE A 290 13.82 7.11 30.93
C ILE A 290 14.55 8.28 30.26
N ARG A 291 13.81 9.23 29.69
CA ARG A 291 14.37 10.39 28.99
C ARG A 291 15.19 11.32 29.92
N GLN A 292 14.82 11.41 31.19
CA GLN A 292 15.56 12.21 32.18
C GLN A 292 16.74 11.48 32.83
N GLY A 293 16.92 10.18 32.55
CA GLY A 293 17.90 9.37 33.23
C GLY A 293 17.57 9.14 34.72
N ARG A 294 16.31 9.35 35.14
CA ARG A 294 15.83 9.18 36.50
C ARG A 294 15.26 7.75 36.72
N ILE A 295 16.05 6.76 36.38
CA ILE A 295 15.71 5.34 36.51
C ILE A 295 16.66 4.71 37.50
N THR A 296 16.17 3.72 38.26
CA THR A 296 17.00 2.94 39.19
C THR A 296 17.78 1.86 38.43
N GLU A 297 18.77 1.26 39.07
CA GLU A 297 19.51 0.12 38.52
C GLU A 297 18.57 -1.06 38.21
N GLY A 298 17.58 -1.32 39.06
CA GLY A 298 16.55 -2.31 38.82
C GLY A 298 15.64 -1.98 37.63
N ASP A 299 15.34 -0.69 37.41
CA ASP A 299 14.60 -0.24 36.22
C ASP A 299 15.43 -0.46 34.94
N PHE A 300 16.74 -0.15 35.02
CA PHE A 300 17.63 -0.35 33.86
C PHE A 300 17.77 -1.84 33.51
N ALA A 301 17.89 -2.73 34.51
CA ALA A 301 17.89 -4.17 34.28
C ALA A 301 16.59 -4.63 33.58
N ARG A 302 15.42 -4.21 34.06
CA ARG A 302 14.13 -4.51 33.40
C ARG A 302 14.04 -3.98 31.98
N LEU A 303 14.54 -2.76 31.69
CA LEU A 303 14.60 -2.22 30.35
C LEU A 303 15.43 -3.10 29.42
N THR A 304 16.59 -3.56 29.90
CA THR A 304 17.49 -4.42 29.12
C THR A 304 16.87 -5.79 28.86
N ASP A 305 16.23 -6.39 29.86
CA ASP A 305 15.54 -7.68 29.71
C ASP A 305 14.38 -7.60 28.71
N VAL A 306 13.57 -6.54 28.79
CA VAL A 306 12.49 -6.30 27.82
C VAL A 306 13.06 -6.07 26.43
N ALA A 307 14.11 -5.25 26.28
CA ALA A 307 14.72 -5.00 24.98
C ALA A 307 15.21 -6.31 24.34
N ALA A 308 15.86 -7.21 25.09
CA ALA A 308 16.32 -8.50 24.58
C ALA A 308 15.16 -9.42 24.13
N GLN A 309 13.99 -9.30 24.75
CA GLN A 309 12.80 -10.08 24.36
C GLN A 309 12.14 -9.55 23.06
N ILE A 310 12.17 -8.23 22.85
CA ILE A 310 11.43 -7.60 21.74
C ILE A 310 12.29 -7.27 20.51
N GLU A 311 13.63 -7.35 20.61
CA GLU A 311 14.55 -6.98 19.51
C GLU A 311 14.32 -7.73 18.19
N LYS A 312 13.76 -8.95 18.26
CA LYS A 312 13.53 -9.84 17.11
C LYS A 312 12.12 -9.75 16.52
N LEU A 313 11.27 -8.90 17.08
CA LEU A 313 9.91 -8.75 16.57
C LEU A 313 9.91 -8.17 15.14
N PRO A 314 9.00 -8.65 14.27
CA PRO A 314 8.93 -8.20 12.88
C PRO A 314 8.24 -6.83 12.76
N LEU A 315 8.79 -5.81 13.41
CA LEU A 315 8.36 -4.41 13.36
C LEU A 315 9.44 -3.56 12.70
N TYR A 316 9.15 -3.04 11.51
CA TYR A 316 10.08 -2.24 10.70
C TYR A 316 9.65 -0.79 10.69
N ILE A 317 10.56 0.12 11.09
CA ILE A 317 10.27 1.56 11.22
C ILE A 317 11.04 2.34 10.16
N ASP A 318 10.33 3.18 9.40
CA ASP A 318 10.91 4.19 8.51
C ASP A 318 10.63 5.58 9.08
N GLN A 319 11.69 6.34 9.38
CA GLN A 319 11.61 7.68 9.98
C GLN A 319 11.91 8.82 8.99
N THR A 320 11.81 8.55 7.69
CA THR A 320 12.12 9.56 6.67
C THR A 320 11.05 10.65 6.64
N GLY A 321 11.38 11.85 7.13
CA GLY A 321 10.50 13.01 7.05
C GLY A 321 10.38 13.56 5.63
N GLY A 322 9.23 14.18 5.30
CA GLY A 322 8.98 14.82 4.01
C GLY A 322 8.92 13.86 2.81
N ILE A 323 8.61 12.60 3.06
CA ILE A 323 8.48 11.57 2.02
C ILE A 323 7.24 11.83 1.14
N SER A 324 7.38 11.65 -0.18
CA SER A 324 6.23 11.68 -1.08
C SER A 324 5.43 10.39 -1.02
N ILE A 325 4.15 10.44 -1.43
CA ILE A 325 3.29 9.26 -1.51
C ILE A 325 3.90 8.19 -2.43
N ALA A 326 4.50 8.57 -3.54
CA ALA A 326 5.16 7.65 -4.47
C ALA A 326 6.34 6.91 -3.82
N GLN A 327 7.19 7.63 -3.08
CA GLN A 327 8.32 7.05 -2.35
C GLN A 327 7.85 6.11 -1.23
N LEU A 328 6.81 6.48 -0.49
CA LEU A 328 6.21 5.62 0.53
C LEU A 328 5.72 4.31 -0.08
N MET A 329 4.97 4.39 -1.18
CA MET A 329 4.47 3.21 -1.90
C MET A 329 5.60 2.30 -2.36
N ALA A 330 6.67 2.86 -2.95
CA ALA A 330 7.84 2.10 -3.39
C ALA A 330 8.52 1.35 -2.23
N ARG A 331 8.68 2.02 -1.08
CA ARG A 331 9.28 1.40 0.13
C ARG A 331 8.40 0.33 0.75
N ALA A 332 7.08 0.55 0.80
CA ALA A 332 6.14 -0.46 1.29
C ALA A 332 6.16 -1.73 0.42
N ARG A 333 6.20 -1.59 -0.91
CA ARG A 333 6.36 -2.70 -1.86
C ARG A 333 7.69 -3.43 -1.66
N ARG A 334 8.76 -2.68 -1.47
CA ARG A 334 10.10 -3.26 -1.19
C ARG A 334 10.10 -4.07 0.10
N LEU A 335 9.51 -3.53 1.19
CA LEU A 335 9.37 -4.24 2.45
C LEU A 335 8.57 -5.54 2.26
N LYS A 336 7.43 -5.48 1.55
CA LYS A 336 6.58 -6.64 1.25
C LYS A 336 7.35 -7.74 0.52
N ARG A 337 8.20 -7.39 -0.46
CA ARG A 337 8.99 -8.36 -1.23
C ARG A 337 10.14 -8.96 -0.42
N GLN A 338 10.82 -8.16 0.40
CA GLN A 338 12.07 -8.58 1.06
C GLN A 338 11.84 -9.28 2.39
N LYS A 339 10.86 -8.84 3.15
CA LYS A 339 10.61 -9.29 4.53
C LYS A 339 9.21 -9.85 4.74
N GLY A 340 8.29 -9.55 3.84
CA GLY A 340 6.87 -9.70 4.05
C GLY A 340 6.29 -8.43 4.66
N LEU A 341 4.97 -8.26 4.56
CA LEU A 341 4.22 -7.17 5.17
C LEU A 341 2.77 -7.62 5.33
N ASP A 342 2.26 -7.53 6.55
CA ASP A 342 0.88 -7.87 6.86
C ASP A 342 0.04 -6.66 7.25
N VAL A 343 0.66 -5.63 7.85
CA VAL A 343 0.00 -4.37 8.23
C VAL A 343 0.95 -3.20 8.04
N LEU A 344 0.42 -2.06 7.58
CA LEU A 344 1.18 -0.82 7.39
C LEU A 344 0.58 0.30 8.23
N PHE A 345 1.41 1.00 9.00
CA PHE A 345 1.06 2.20 9.76
C PHE A 345 1.73 3.42 9.16
N ILE A 346 1.03 4.58 9.19
CA ILE A 346 1.54 5.86 8.68
C ILE A 346 1.17 6.95 9.68
N ASP A 347 2.16 7.56 10.33
CA ASP A 347 1.98 8.61 11.33
C ASP A 347 2.65 9.91 10.85
N TYR A 348 1.93 10.86 10.29
CA TYR A 348 0.52 11.01 9.94
C TYR A 348 0.35 11.58 8.52
N LEU A 349 -0.85 11.47 7.94
CA LEU A 349 -1.15 11.81 6.53
C LEU A 349 -0.71 13.20 6.11
N GLN A 350 -0.89 14.21 6.98
CA GLN A 350 -0.61 15.59 6.65
C GLN A 350 0.91 15.91 6.54
N LEU A 351 1.80 14.97 6.85
CA LEU A 351 3.24 15.12 6.62
C LEU A 351 3.70 14.52 5.29
N LEU A 352 2.81 13.81 4.59
CA LEU A 352 3.08 13.33 3.25
C LEU A 352 2.95 14.46 2.23
N SER A 353 3.75 14.39 1.18
CA SER A 353 3.62 15.24 -0.01
C SER A 353 3.03 14.46 -1.19
N GLY A 354 2.22 15.14 -1.99
CA GLY A 354 1.71 14.61 -3.26
C GLY A 354 2.82 14.44 -4.30
N SER A 355 2.48 13.88 -5.45
CA SER A 355 3.43 13.66 -6.56
C SER A 355 3.78 14.95 -7.31
N SER A 356 2.92 15.98 -7.29
CA SER A 356 3.18 17.26 -7.95
C SER A 356 3.64 18.34 -6.96
N LYS A 357 4.83 18.91 -7.19
CA LYS A 357 5.38 20.04 -6.41
C LYS A 357 4.55 21.34 -6.51
N ASN A 358 3.54 21.41 -7.36
CA ASN A 358 2.74 22.59 -7.67
C ASN A 358 1.26 22.51 -7.22
N SER A 359 0.86 21.60 -6.36
CA SER A 359 -0.52 21.58 -5.90
C SER A 359 -0.77 22.75 -4.92
N GLN A 360 -1.37 23.82 -5.43
CA GLN A 360 -1.78 24.97 -4.62
C GLN A 360 -2.97 24.67 -3.68
N ASN A 361 -3.52 23.46 -3.72
CA ASN A 361 -4.71 23.07 -2.96
C ASN A 361 -4.44 21.82 -2.11
N ARG A 362 -4.31 22.02 -0.80
CA ARG A 362 -4.07 20.97 0.19
C ARG A 362 -5.13 19.88 0.19
N VAL A 363 -6.37 20.22 -0.12
CA VAL A 363 -7.48 19.24 -0.21
C VAL A 363 -7.25 18.26 -1.36
N GLN A 364 -6.80 18.75 -2.52
CA GLN A 364 -6.48 17.89 -3.68
C GLN A 364 -5.30 16.97 -3.40
N GLU A 365 -4.28 17.48 -2.73
CA GLU A 365 -3.09 16.70 -2.32
C GLU A 365 -3.49 15.56 -1.36
N LEU A 366 -4.30 15.83 -0.36
CA LEU A 366 -4.81 14.81 0.55
C LEU A 366 -5.70 13.80 -0.16
N THR A 367 -6.49 14.22 -1.15
CA THR A 367 -7.29 13.32 -1.99
C THR A 367 -6.40 12.36 -2.78
N GLU A 368 -5.35 12.87 -3.42
CA GLU A 368 -4.37 12.04 -4.12
C GLU A 368 -3.71 11.01 -3.17
N ILE A 369 -3.31 11.46 -1.98
CA ILE A 369 -2.68 10.60 -0.98
C ILE A 369 -3.64 9.48 -0.54
N THR A 370 -4.89 9.81 -0.18
CA THR A 370 -5.84 8.79 0.32
C THR A 370 -6.25 7.80 -0.75
N THR A 371 -6.48 8.26 -1.97
CA THR A 371 -6.78 7.39 -3.11
C THR A 371 -5.61 6.46 -3.42
N SER A 372 -4.37 6.99 -3.39
CA SER A 372 -3.15 6.19 -3.60
C SER A 372 -2.95 5.16 -2.48
N LEU A 373 -3.21 5.52 -1.22
CA LEU A 373 -3.12 4.57 -0.09
C LEU A 373 -4.19 3.48 -0.18
N LYS A 374 -5.42 3.80 -0.61
CA LYS A 374 -6.45 2.78 -0.83
C LYS A 374 -6.07 1.84 -1.97
N ALA A 375 -5.49 2.36 -3.04
CA ALA A 375 -4.96 1.53 -4.13
C ALA A 375 -3.83 0.62 -3.64
N LEU A 376 -2.90 1.15 -2.84
CA LEU A 376 -1.79 0.38 -2.25
C LEU A 376 -2.29 -0.72 -1.30
N ALA A 377 -3.29 -0.45 -0.47
CA ALA A 377 -3.89 -1.44 0.43
C ALA A 377 -4.45 -2.63 -0.35
N LYS A 378 -5.15 -2.37 -1.46
CA LYS A 378 -5.66 -3.41 -2.37
C LYS A 378 -4.54 -4.16 -3.09
N GLU A 379 -3.56 -3.45 -3.63
CA GLU A 379 -2.42 -4.01 -4.36
C GLU A 379 -1.60 -4.96 -3.48
N LEU A 380 -1.22 -4.52 -2.29
CA LEU A 380 -0.42 -5.31 -1.36
C LEU A 380 -1.26 -6.34 -0.59
N ASN A 381 -2.59 -6.25 -0.67
CA ASN A 381 -3.54 -7.05 0.12
C ASN A 381 -3.23 -7.00 1.62
N VAL A 382 -3.05 -5.77 2.15
CA VAL A 382 -2.78 -5.50 3.57
C VAL A 382 -3.66 -4.37 4.09
N PRO A 383 -4.09 -4.37 5.36
CA PRO A 383 -4.67 -3.20 5.98
C PRO A 383 -3.61 -2.09 6.11
N ILE A 384 -4.04 -0.86 5.82
CA ILE A 384 -3.23 0.35 6.04
C ILE A 384 -3.93 1.20 7.09
N ILE A 385 -3.26 1.49 8.20
CA ILE A 385 -3.72 2.38 9.25
C ILE A 385 -3.00 3.72 9.10
N ALA A 386 -3.74 4.74 8.65
CA ALA A 386 -3.22 6.08 8.46
C ALA A 386 -3.72 7.00 9.58
N LEU A 387 -2.79 7.64 10.30
CA LEU A 387 -3.14 8.60 11.33
C LEU A 387 -3.49 9.96 10.68
N SER A 388 -4.45 10.66 11.27
CA SER A 388 -4.89 11.96 10.81
C SER A 388 -5.12 12.92 11.98
N GLN A 389 -4.79 14.19 11.77
CA GLN A 389 -5.09 15.24 12.73
C GLN A 389 -6.44 15.85 12.41
N LEU A 390 -7.25 16.10 13.46
CA LEU A 390 -8.55 16.75 13.32
C LEU A 390 -8.44 18.27 13.25
N SER A 391 -9.43 18.90 12.60
CA SER A 391 -9.62 20.34 12.58
C SER A 391 -9.71 20.91 14.00
N ARG A 392 -9.23 22.16 14.17
CA ARG A 392 -9.38 22.89 15.44
C ARG A 392 -10.82 23.25 15.77
N GLN A 393 -11.74 23.18 14.81
CA GLN A 393 -13.14 23.54 14.98
C GLN A 393 -13.87 22.67 16.03
N VAL A 394 -13.38 21.44 16.27
CA VAL A 394 -13.91 20.57 17.34
C VAL A 394 -13.82 21.21 18.72
N GLU A 395 -12.81 22.08 18.94
CA GLU A 395 -12.60 22.78 20.22
C GLU A 395 -13.67 23.85 20.51
N ASN A 396 -14.40 24.30 19.49
CA ASN A 396 -15.41 25.35 19.60
C ASN A 396 -16.80 24.81 19.93
N ARG A 397 -16.97 23.46 19.96
CA ARG A 397 -18.26 22.83 20.31
C ARG A 397 -18.33 22.57 21.81
N ASP A 398 -19.58 22.51 22.33
CA ASP A 398 -19.82 22.08 23.71
C ASP A 398 -19.45 20.62 23.89
N ASP A 399 -19.97 19.75 23.04
CA ASP A 399 -19.53 18.35 22.93
C ASP A 399 -18.30 18.25 22.02
N LYS A 400 -17.17 17.90 22.63
CA LYS A 400 -15.86 17.78 21.97
C LYS A 400 -15.58 16.37 21.43
N ARG A 401 -16.54 15.44 21.48
CA ARG A 401 -16.42 14.14 20.84
C ARG A 401 -16.30 14.32 19.33
N PRO A 402 -15.23 13.76 18.72
CA PRO A 402 -14.99 13.90 17.30
C PRO A 402 -16.10 13.28 16.44
N GLN A 403 -16.31 13.89 15.27
CA GLN A 403 -17.27 13.46 14.26
C GLN A 403 -16.60 13.45 12.88
N LEU A 404 -17.20 12.77 11.90
CA LEU A 404 -16.68 12.71 10.52
C LEU A 404 -16.49 14.09 9.90
N SER A 405 -17.36 15.04 10.22
CA SER A 405 -17.25 16.43 9.78
C SER A 405 -15.97 17.15 10.27
N ASP A 406 -15.30 16.65 11.30
CA ASP A 406 -14.06 17.23 11.82
C ASP A 406 -12.83 16.84 10.97
N LEU A 407 -12.99 15.90 10.06
CA LEU A 407 -12.04 15.58 8.99
C LEU A 407 -12.14 16.56 7.79
N ARG A 408 -12.79 17.69 7.95
CA ARG A 408 -13.37 18.59 6.92
C ARG A 408 -12.36 19.20 5.93
N GLU A 409 -11.08 19.27 6.25
CA GLU A 409 -10.02 19.64 5.27
C GLU A 409 -9.72 18.51 4.28
N SER A 410 -10.43 17.38 4.40
CA SER A 410 -10.18 16.14 3.69
C SER A 410 -11.48 15.33 3.54
N GLY A 411 -12.51 15.90 2.89
CA GLY A 411 -13.74 15.14 2.55
C GLY A 411 -13.45 13.82 1.83
N SER A 412 -12.32 13.75 1.14
CA SER A 412 -11.79 12.54 0.51
C SER A 412 -11.37 11.46 1.53
N ILE A 413 -10.83 11.81 2.71
CA ILE A 413 -10.48 10.82 3.74
C ILE A 413 -11.72 10.02 4.14
N GLU A 414 -12.84 10.73 4.36
CA GLU A 414 -14.11 10.08 4.70
C GLU A 414 -14.60 9.17 3.56
N GLN A 415 -14.45 9.57 2.31
CA GLN A 415 -14.93 8.80 1.17
C GLN A 415 -14.08 7.55 0.91
N ASP A 416 -12.75 7.68 0.92
CA ASP A 416 -11.81 6.63 0.55
C ASP A 416 -11.60 5.58 1.67
N ALA A 417 -11.67 6.01 2.95
CA ALA A 417 -11.48 5.11 4.08
C ALA A 417 -12.63 4.11 4.21
N ASP A 418 -12.29 2.85 4.50
CA ASP A 418 -13.26 1.80 4.82
C ASP A 418 -13.71 1.91 6.28
N VAL A 419 -12.78 2.32 7.17
CA VAL A 419 -13.03 2.54 8.59
C VAL A 419 -12.44 3.88 9.01
N VAL A 420 -13.20 4.65 9.79
CA VAL A 420 -12.72 5.88 10.44
C VAL A 420 -12.92 5.74 11.93
N MET A 421 -11.83 5.90 12.66
CA MET A 421 -11.78 5.80 14.12
C MET A 421 -11.28 7.12 14.72
N PHE A 422 -11.83 7.49 15.85
CA PHE A 422 -11.42 8.67 16.60
C PHE A 422 -10.96 8.28 18.00
N VAL A 423 -9.83 8.82 18.44
CA VAL A 423 -9.39 8.72 19.83
C VAL A 423 -9.87 9.94 20.59
N TYR A 424 -10.60 9.71 21.68
CA TYR A 424 -11.13 10.74 22.54
C TYR A 424 -10.84 10.44 24.01
N ARG A 425 -10.54 11.49 24.79
CA ARG A 425 -10.30 11.41 26.23
C ARG A 425 -10.93 12.60 26.90
N GLU A 426 -12.01 12.35 27.64
CA GLU A 426 -12.74 13.38 28.41
C GLU A 426 -11.85 14.00 29.49
N GLU A 427 -11.06 13.17 30.19
CA GLU A 427 -10.11 13.58 31.21
C GLU A 427 -9.22 14.74 30.77
N TYR A 428 -8.77 14.73 29.49
CA TYR A 428 -7.92 15.77 28.94
C TYR A 428 -8.58 17.15 28.96
N TYR A 429 -9.86 17.22 28.65
CA TYR A 429 -10.63 18.45 28.63
C TYR A 429 -11.05 18.89 30.03
N LEU A 430 -11.35 17.93 30.92
CA LEU A 430 -11.69 18.21 32.31
C LEU A 430 -10.53 18.81 33.07
N LYS A 431 -9.29 18.32 32.86
CA LYS A 431 -8.07 18.91 33.47
C LYS A 431 -7.89 20.40 33.20
N GLY A 432 -8.32 20.87 31.99
CA GLY A 432 -8.25 22.29 31.64
C GLY A 432 -9.37 23.16 32.21
N LYS A 433 -10.37 22.56 32.88
CA LYS A 433 -11.54 23.26 33.44
C LYS A 433 -11.62 23.24 34.98
N GLU A 434 -10.49 22.99 35.63
CA GLU A 434 -10.44 22.91 37.10
C GLU A 434 -10.98 24.22 37.74
N PRO A 435 -12.07 24.16 38.56
CA PRO A 435 -12.59 25.29 39.30
C PRO A 435 -11.71 25.66 40.49
N ARG A 436 -11.98 26.79 41.13
CA ARG A 436 -11.22 27.23 42.32
C ARG A 436 -11.39 26.20 43.44
N PRO A 437 -10.28 25.76 44.08
CA PRO A 437 -10.35 24.84 45.21
C PRO A 437 -11.25 25.34 46.35
N GLY A 438 -12.05 24.42 46.95
CA GLY A 438 -12.94 24.72 48.05
C GLY A 438 -14.33 25.21 47.66
N THR A 439 -14.67 25.23 46.37
CA THR A 439 -16.03 25.50 45.88
C THR A 439 -16.83 24.22 45.67
N GLU A 440 -18.18 24.31 45.64
CA GLU A 440 -19.03 23.17 45.31
C GLU A 440 -18.80 22.67 43.89
N GLU A 441 -18.45 23.56 42.95
CA GLU A 441 -18.10 23.24 41.59
C GLU A 441 -16.79 22.42 41.52
N HIS A 442 -15.82 22.74 42.41
CA HIS A 442 -14.57 21.96 42.48
C HIS A 442 -14.84 20.52 42.97
N ASN A 443 -15.73 20.34 43.95
CA ASN A 443 -16.10 19.00 44.42
C ASN A 443 -16.80 18.19 43.32
N LYS A 444 -17.72 18.79 42.55
CA LYS A 444 -18.35 18.15 41.39
C LYS A 444 -17.30 17.75 40.34
N TRP A 445 -16.42 18.68 40.00
CA TRP A 445 -15.33 18.45 39.08
C TRP A 445 -14.38 17.30 39.53
N GLN A 446 -14.09 17.21 40.83
CA GLN A 446 -13.28 16.10 41.36
C GLN A 446 -13.95 14.75 41.16
N ILE A 447 -15.24 14.65 41.39
CA ILE A 447 -16.02 13.42 41.17
C ILE A 447 -16.02 13.05 39.69
N GLU A 448 -16.22 14.01 38.80
CA GLU A 448 -16.15 13.78 37.35
C GLU A 448 -14.77 13.35 36.90
N MET A 449 -13.72 14.01 37.41
CA MET A 449 -12.33 13.66 37.12
C MET A 449 -11.98 12.26 37.56
N GLU A 450 -12.42 11.83 38.76
CA GLU A 450 -12.16 10.48 39.28
C GLU A 450 -12.89 9.43 38.43
N ALA A 451 -14.13 9.70 38.01
CA ALA A 451 -14.89 8.82 37.12
C ALA A 451 -14.27 8.67 35.72
N MET A 452 -13.60 9.73 35.21
CA MET A 452 -12.97 9.75 33.89
C MET A 452 -11.48 9.45 33.90
N HIS A 453 -10.90 9.19 35.08
CA HIS A 453 -9.47 8.93 35.21
C HIS A 453 -9.04 7.69 34.41
N GLY A 454 -8.10 7.89 33.48
CA GLY A 454 -7.59 6.83 32.63
C GLY A 454 -8.60 6.28 31.62
N VAL A 455 -9.79 6.88 31.46
CA VAL A 455 -10.77 6.45 30.45
C VAL A 455 -10.46 7.09 29.11
N ALA A 456 -10.41 6.26 28.09
CA ALA A 456 -10.32 6.68 26.69
C ALA A 456 -11.45 6.02 25.89
N GLU A 457 -11.93 6.70 24.88
CA GLU A 457 -12.92 6.18 23.93
C GLU A 457 -12.27 6.05 22.55
N LEU A 458 -12.42 4.88 21.93
CA LEU A 458 -12.19 4.68 20.50
C LEU A 458 -13.54 4.72 19.81
N ILE A 459 -13.84 5.84 19.13
CA ILE A 459 -15.12 6.06 18.46
C ILE A 459 -14.98 5.61 16.99
N ILE A 460 -15.70 4.58 16.61
CA ILE A 460 -15.80 4.11 15.22
C ILE A 460 -16.89 4.93 14.54
N GLY A 461 -16.48 5.99 13.82
CA GLY A 461 -17.41 6.91 13.17
C GLY A 461 -17.89 6.43 11.81
N LYS A 462 -17.10 5.58 11.14
CA LYS A 462 -17.43 4.92 9.86
C LYS A 462 -16.89 3.51 9.85
N GLN A 463 -17.68 2.55 9.38
CA GLN A 463 -17.25 1.19 9.08
C GLN A 463 -18.11 0.64 7.94
N ARG A 464 -17.49 0.25 6.81
CA ARG A 464 -18.23 -0.23 5.64
C ARG A 464 -18.92 -1.57 5.87
N HIS A 465 -18.30 -2.43 6.67
CA HIS A 465 -18.73 -3.82 6.87
C HIS A 465 -19.09 -4.16 8.32
N GLY A 466 -19.44 -3.15 9.12
CA GLY A 466 -19.79 -3.37 10.53
C GLY A 466 -20.49 -2.18 11.18
N PRO A 467 -20.85 -2.31 12.47
CA PRO A 467 -21.55 -1.27 13.20
C PRO A 467 -20.59 -0.15 13.64
N THR A 468 -21.08 1.09 13.63
CA THR A 468 -20.42 2.23 14.25
C THR A 468 -20.68 2.24 15.76
N GLY A 469 -19.95 3.07 16.51
CA GLY A 469 -20.12 3.27 17.95
C GLY A 469 -18.81 3.45 18.68
N ALA A 470 -18.84 3.56 20.01
CA ALA A 470 -17.67 3.78 20.84
C ALA A 470 -17.26 2.48 21.56
N VAL A 471 -15.96 2.31 21.74
CA VAL A 471 -15.33 1.27 22.55
C VAL A 471 -14.58 1.98 23.68
N ALA A 472 -14.88 1.64 24.93
CA ALA A 472 -14.18 2.19 26.07
C ALA A 472 -12.87 1.42 26.31
N LEU A 473 -11.78 2.16 26.42
CA LEU A 473 -10.43 1.64 26.68
C LEU A 473 -9.89 2.26 27.97
N GLN A 474 -8.93 1.58 28.59
CA GLN A 474 -8.10 2.12 29.65
C GLN A 474 -6.87 2.77 29.04
N PHE A 475 -6.53 3.99 29.48
CA PHE A 475 -5.31 4.68 29.09
C PHE A 475 -4.43 4.97 30.30
N ASP A 476 -3.25 4.41 30.32
CA ASP A 476 -2.21 4.70 31.29
C ASP A 476 -1.29 5.81 30.74
N ALA A 477 -1.39 6.99 31.34
CA ALA A 477 -0.66 8.17 30.89
C ALA A 477 0.85 8.08 31.17
N ASP A 478 1.28 7.37 32.21
CA ASP A 478 2.69 7.28 32.62
C ASP A 478 3.52 6.48 31.60
N VAL A 479 2.95 5.42 31.07
CA VAL A 479 3.58 4.56 30.07
C VAL A 479 2.96 4.69 28.69
N THR A 480 1.97 5.58 28.53
CA THR A 480 1.25 5.87 27.27
C THR A 480 0.63 4.61 26.62
N ARG A 481 0.08 3.72 27.45
CA ARG A 481 -0.48 2.44 27.04
C ARG A 481 -2.00 2.47 27.01
N PHE A 482 -2.58 1.95 25.93
CA PHE A 482 -3.99 1.58 25.83
C PHE A 482 -4.16 0.09 26.13
N SER A 483 -5.22 -0.26 26.84
CA SER A 483 -5.60 -1.65 27.14
C SER A 483 -7.11 -1.77 27.19
N ASP A 484 -7.62 -3.00 27.16
CA ASP A 484 -9.03 -3.26 27.42
C ASP A 484 -9.39 -2.81 28.83
N ARG A 485 -10.58 -2.24 28.97
CA ARG A 485 -11.11 -1.88 30.27
C ARG A 485 -11.59 -3.14 31.00
N ALA A 486 -11.24 -3.29 32.27
CA ALA A 486 -11.76 -4.37 33.09
C ALA A 486 -13.26 -4.15 33.31
N ASP A 487 -14.10 -5.04 32.82
CA ASP A 487 -15.53 -5.08 33.11
C ASP A 487 -15.72 -5.71 34.49
N GLU A 488 -16.27 -4.97 35.45
CA GLU A 488 -16.63 -5.50 36.78
C GLU A 488 -17.62 -6.68 36.67
N LEU A 489 -18.39 -6.76 35.57
CA LEU A 489 -19.34 -7.84 35.29
C LEU A 489 -18.69 -9.14 34.74
N ARG A 490 -17.39 -9.13 34.48
CA ARG A 490 -16.64 -10.28 33.94
C ARG A 490 -15.65 -10.91 34.90
N LEU A 491 -15.68 -10.53 36.14
CA LEU A 491 -14.95 -11.28 37.17
C LEU A 491 -15.63 -12.66 37.28
N PRO A 492 -14.90 -13.78 37.12
CA PRO A 492 -15.47 -15.08 37.42
C PRO A 492 -15.93 -15.07 38.88
N ASP A 493 -17.18 -15.53 39.12
CA ASP A 493 -17.68 -15.73 40.46
C ASP A 493 -16.62 -16.47 41.27
N ARG A 494 -16.18 -15.84 42.35
CA ARG A 494 -15.26 -16.49 43.28
C ARG A 494 -16.04 -17.63 43.94
N GLU A 495 -15.82 -18.88 43.48
CA GLU A 495 -16.12 -20.07 44.26
C GLU A 495 -15.21 -20.16 45.49
#